data_b66761f001d35f263b1e336ea2db6f02
#
_entry.id   b66761f001d35f263b1e336ea2db6f02
#
_cell.length_a   1.000
_cell.length_b   1.000
_cell.length_c   1.000
_cell.angle_alpha   90.00
_cell.angle_beta   90.00
_cell.angle_gamma   90.00
#
_symmetry.space_group_name_H-M   'P 1'
#
loop_
_entity.id
_entity.type
_entity.pdbx_description
1 polymer ?
#
loop_
_entity_poly.entity_id
_entity_poly.type
_entity_poly.pdbx_seq_one_letter_code
_entity_poly.pdbx_strand_id
1 'polypeptide(L)'
;MIGRIAGIILHRARDHVLIDVRGVGYIVHVSERTAASLPPVGQAVALYTDLMVREDLLQLFGFPSMLEKEWHRLLTSVQGVGAKVSLAILGTLGPEGLGRAIALGDWASVRKAQGVGPKLAQRVVLELKDKAPSVMALGAMLTVDMGVPMIEGDSPVVETTVPAAPPAAPSDAMLAARATSDALSALSNLGYAASEAAQAVAEAQAREPHVQTPALIRAALRLLAPKE
;
A
#
# COMPACT_ATOMS: atom_id res chain seq x y z
N MET A 1 4.74 18.70 3.41
CA MET A 1 3.91 17.74 2.66
C MET A 1 3.33 16.74 3.65
N ILE A 2 2.00 16.51 3.64
CA ILE A 2 1.34 15.58 4.58
C ILE A 2 1.19 14.24 3.85
N GLY A 3 2.01 13.25 4.19
CA GLY A 3 2.07 11.97 3.49
C GLY A 3 1.18 10.86 4.06
N ARG A 4 0.80 10.98 5.34
CA ARG A 4 -0.07 10.04 6.07
C ARG A 4 -0.73 10.76 7.23
N ILE A 5 -1.98 10.44 7.51
CA ILE A 5 -2.71 10.87 8.70
C ILE A 5 -3.21 9.65 9.45
N ALA A 6 -3.03 9.68 10.78
CA ALA A 6 -3.60 8.69 11.69
C ALA A 6 -4.27 9.42 12.85
N GLY A 7 -5.50 9.04 13.17
CA GLY A 7 -6.30 9.71 14.21
C GLY A 7 -7.67 9.04 14.38
N ILE A 8 -8.58 9.74 15.05
CA ILE A 8 -9.94 9.27 15.34
C ILE A 8 -10.93 9.91 14.37
N ILE A 9 -11.84 9.13 13.82
CA ILE A 9 -12.89 9.64 12.93
C ILE A 9 -13.92 10.40 13.78
N LEU A 10 -14.07 11.71 13.53
CA LEU A 10 -15.11 12.54 14.15
C LEU A 10 -16.38 12.58 13.30
N HIS A 11 -16.25 12.56 11.99
CA HIS A 11 -17.37 12.59 11.06
C HIS A 11 -17.03 11.84 9.78
N ARG A 12 -18.04 11.15 9.20
CA ARG A 12 -17.90 10.44 7.93
C ARG A 12 -19.03 10.84 7.00
N ALA A 13 -18.68 11.45 5.88
CA ALA A 13 -19.57 11.74 4.76
C ALA A 13 -19.31 10.75 3.61
N ARG A 14 -19.98 10.97 2.48
CA ARG A 14 -19.88 10.11 1.30
C ARG A 14 -18.55 10.29 0.55
N ASP A 15 -18.02 11.51 0.56
CA ASP A 15 -16.86 11.94 -0.23
C ASP A 15 -15.69 12.46 0.61
N HIS A 16 -15.87 12.55 1.94
CA HIS A 16 -14.82 13.00 2.86
C HIS A 16 -15.01 12.43 4.26
N VAL A 17 -13.95 12.48 5.04
CA VAL A 17 -13.93 12.12 6.46
C VAL A 17 -13.22 13.23 7.24
N LEU A 18 -13.74 13.54 8.45
CA LEU A 18 -13.07 14.42 9.42
C LEU A 18 -12.32 13.55 10.42
N ILE A 19 -11.01 13.73 10.48
CA ILE A 19 -10.13 12.96 11.37
C ILE A 19 -9.51 13.90 12.38
N ASP A 20 -9.68 13.61 13.66
CA ASP A 20 -8.98 14.31 14.75
C ASP A 20 -7.57 13.72 14.92
N VAL A 21 -6.58 14.59 14.87
CA VAL A 21 -5.20 14.25 15.18
C VAL A 21 -4.72 15.18 16.29
N ARG A 22 -4.82 14.72 17.54
CA ARG A 22 -4.41 15.46 18.73
C ARG A 22 -5.07 16.86 18.84
N GLY A 23 -6.37 16.94 18.63
CA GLY A 23 -7.14 18.19 18.72
C GLY A 23 -7.15 19.02 17.44
N VAL A 24 -6.52 18.56 16.36
CA VAL A 24 -6.63 19.20 15.05
C VAL A 24 -7.49 18.35 14.13
N GLY A 25 -8.59 18.91 13.63
CA GLY A 25 -9.50 18.25 12.70
C GLY A 25 -9.04 18.41 11.25
N TYR A 26 -8.77 17.28 10.56
CA TYR A 26 -8.42 17.26 9.16
C TYR A 26 -9.59 16.75 8.31
N ILE A 27 -10.04 17.56 7.34
CA ILE A 27 -10.99 17.12 6.32
C ILE A 27 -10.19 16.41 5.21
N VAL A 28 -10.41 15.10 5.06
CA VAL A 28 -9.72 14.27 4.08
C VAL A 28 -10.73 13.78 3.04
N HIS A 29 -10.57 14.18 1.80
CA HIS A 29 -11.40 13.70 0.69
C HIS A 29 -11.02 12.29 0.31
N VAL A 30 -12.00 11.41 0.18
CA VAL A 30 -11.81 9.99 -0.13
C VAL A 30 -12.76 9.54 -1.22
N SER A 31 -12.50 8.40 -1.84
CA SER A 31 -13.46 7.78 -2.75
C SER A 31 -14.68 7.25 -1.98
N GLU A 32 -15.85 7.15 -2.63
CA GLU A 32 -17.04 6.56 -2.01
C GLU A 32 -16.79 5.13 -1.51
N ARG A 33 -16.00 4.36 -2.24
CA ARG A 33 -15.58 3.02 -1.84
C ARG A 33 -14.74 3.05 -0.56
N THR A 34 -13.77 3.95 -0.48
CA THR A 34 -12.96 4.15 0.73
C THR A 34 -13.85 4.60 1.89
N ALA A 35 -14.71 5.61 1.69
CA ALA A 35 -15.62 6.08 2.73
C ALA A 35 -16.50 4.95 3.29
N ALA A 36 -16.98 4.05 2.44
CA ALA A 36 -17.79 2.90 2.85
C ALA A 36 -16.99 1.85 3.65
N SER A 37 -15.70 1.69 3.37
CA SER A 37 -14.81 0.72 4.03
C SER A 37 -14.19 1.22 5.34
N LEU A 38 -14.26 2.54 5.61
CA LEU A 38 -13.72 3.11 6.84
C LEU A 38 -14.47 2.66 8.09
N PRO A 39 -13.79 2.58 9.24
CA PRO A 39 -14.40 2.31 10.52
C PRO A 39 -15.50 3.33 10.87
N PRO A 40 -16.43 3.00 11.80
CA PRO A 40 -17.40 3.96 12.29
C PRO A 40 -16.76 5.14 13.02
N VAL A 41 -17.56 6.22 13.18
CA VAL A 41 -17.18 7.40 13.96
C VAL A 41 -16.76 6.99 15.37
N GLY A 42 -15.72 7.62 15.89
CA GLY A 42 -15.11 7.32 17.19
C GLY A 42 -14.00 6.28 17.15
N GLN A 43 -13.77 5.63 16.02
CA GLN A 43 -12.69 4.65 15.88
C GLN A 43 -11.45 5.24 15.19
N ALA A 44 -10.31 4.61 15.44
CA ALA A 44 -9.03 4.99 14.86
C ALA A 44 -8.97 4.61 13.37
N VAL A 45 -8.34 5.48 12.58
CA VAL A 45 -8.08 5.29 11.16
C VAL A 45 -6.70 5.79 10.80
N ALA A 46 -6.08 5.17 9.82
CA ALA A 46 -4.87 5.69 9.18
C ALA A 46 -5.06 5.70 7.65
N LEU A 47 -4.75 6.83 7.02
CA LEU A 47 -4.84 7.01 5.58
C LEU A 47 -3.52 7.57 5.04
N TYR A 48 -3.09 7.07 3.90
CA TYR A 48 -2.06 7.75 3.10
C TYR A 48 -2.69 8.98 2.46
N THR A 49 -1.96 10.08 2.44
CA THR A 49 -2.53 11.34 2.00
C THR A 49 -1.71 12.01 0.91
N ASP A 50 -2.40 12.74 0.06
CA ASP A 50 -1.83 13.67 -0.90
C ASP A 50 -2.42 15.05 -0.71
N LEU A 51 -1.57 16.08 -0.62
CA LEU A 51 -1.98 17.45 -0.40
C LEU A 51 -1.94 18.22 -1.72
N MET A 52 -3.10 18.61 -2.20
CA MET A 52 -3.21 19.51 -3.34
C MET A 52 -3.30 20.96 -2.86
N VAL A 53 -2.34 21.75 -3.30
CA VAL A 53 -2.26 23.18 -3.02
C VAL A 53 -2.59 23.94 -4.31
N ARG A 54 -3.58 24.84 -4.23
CA ARG A 54 -3.91 25.84 -5.25
C ARG A 54 -3.94 27.22 -4.60
N GLU A 55 -3.99 28.27 -5.38
CA GLU A 55 -3.94 29.66 -4.85
C GLU A 55 -4.92 29.89 -3.69
N ASP A 56 -6.17 29.41 -3.81
CA ASP A 56 -7.24 29.64 -2.82
C ASP A 56 -7.70 28.35 -2.11
N LEU A 57 -7.03 27.20 -2.33
CA LEU A 57 -7.55 25.92 -1.88
C LEU A 57 -6.46 24.94 -1.45
N LEU A 58 -6.57 24.51 -0.20
CA LEU A 58 -5.82 23.40 0.34
C LEU A 58 -6.76 22.20 0.48
N GLN A 59 -6.53 21.14 -0.30
CA GLN A 59 -7.32 19.90 -0.20
C GLN A 59 -6.43 18.71 0.09
N LEU A 60 -6.86 17.92 1.06
CA LEU A 60 -6.20 16.69 1.44
C LEU A 60 -7.01 15.51 0.90
N PHE A 61 -6.36 14.65 0.14
CA PHE A 61 -6.93 13.43 -0.40
C PHE A 61 -6.39 12.23 0.36
N GLY A 62 -7.25 11.25 0.68
CA GLY A 62 -6.90 10.09 1.49
C GLY A 62 -7.13 8.77 0.78
N PHE A 63 -6.20 7.84 1.01
CA PHE A 63 -6.17 6.52 0.39
C PHE A 63 -5.89 5.45 1.44
N PRO A 64 -6.57 4.29 1.40
CA PRO A 64 -6.33 3.20 2.34
C PRO A 64 -4.97 2.51 2.12
N SER A 65 -4.41 2.62 0.92
CA SER A 65 -3.13 1.99 0.57
C SER A 65 -2.22 2.95 -0.20
N MET A 66 -0.92 2.68 -0.15
CA MET A 66 0.07 3.41 -0.95
C MET A 66 -0.16 3.16 -2.45
N LEU A 67 -0.64 1.97 -2.81
CA LEU A 67 -0.98 1.64 -4.20
C LEU A 67 -2.08 2.56 -4.75
N GLU A 68 -3.16 2.82 -3.98
CA GLU A 68 -4.19 3.77 -4.41
C GLU A 68 -3.67 5.19 -4.53
N LYS A 69 -2.78 5.60 -3.62
CA LYS A 69 -2.12 6.92 -3.68
C LYS A 69 -1.27 7.06 -4.95
N GLU A 70 -0.49 6.04 -5.31
CA GLU A 70 0.32 6.07 -6.54
C GLU A 70 -0.56 6.07 -7.80
N TRP A 71 -1.66 5.31 -7.81
CA TRP A 71 -2.64 5.39 -8.88
C TRP A 71 -3.27 6.78 -8.99
N HIS A 72 -3.61 7.41 -7.86
CA HIS A 72 -4.11 8.79 -7.85
C HIS A 72 -3.12 9.75 -8.49
N ARG A 73 -1.85 9.66 -8.13
CA ARG A 73 -0.77 10.48 -8.69
C ARG A 73 -0.62 10.30 -10.20
N LEU A 74 -0.66 9.07 -10.68
CA LEU A 74 -0.60 8.77 -12.11
C LEU A 74 -1.84 9.25 -12.85
N LEU A 75 -3.03 9.01 -12.33
CA LEU A 75 -4.27 9.46 -12.93
C LEU A 75 -4.30 10.98 -13.09
N THR A 76 -3.90 11.73 -12.06
CA THR A 76 -3.86 13.20 -12.07
C THR A 76 -2.78 13.76 -12.99
N SER A 77 -1.80 12.97 -13.42
CA SER A 77 -0.82 13.38 -14.45
C SER A 77 -1.40 13.35 -15.87
N VAL A 78 -2.54 12.66 -16.07
CA VAL A 78 -3.21 12.60 -17.38
C VAL A 78 -4.00 13.89 -17.60
N GLN A 79 -3.81 14.53 -18.75
CA GLN A 79 -4.52 15.75 -19.08
C GLN A 79 -6.04 15.54 -19.10
N GLY A 80 -6.76 16.34 -18.30
CA GLY A 80 -8.22 16.27 -18.16
C GLY A 80 -8.69 15.41 -16.98
N VAL A 81 -7.79 14.77 -16.25
CA VAL A 81 -8.09 14.05 -15.00
C VAL A 81 -7.74 14.93 -13.81
N GLY A 82 -8.76 15.46 -13.14
CA GLY A 82 -8.60 16.15 -11.86
C GLY A 82 -8.73 15.17 -10.67
N ALA A 83 -8.44 15.65 -9.48
CA ALA A 83 -8.48 14.82 -8.26
C ALA A 83 -9.84 14.14 -8.02
N LYS A 84 -10.97 14.84 -8.24
CA LYS A 84 -12.32 14.25 -8.13
C LYS A 84 -12.55 13.11 -9.12
N VAL A 85 -12.10 13.27 -10.37
CA VAL A 85 -12.23 12.25 -11.41
C VAL A 85 -11.35 11.04 -11.08
N SER A 86 -10.15 11.29 -10.59
CA SER A 86 -9.26 10.21 -10.11
C SER A 86 -9.89 9.41 -8.97
N LEU A 87 -10.47 10.07 -7.95
CA LEU A 87 -11.20 9.38 -6.88
C LEU A 87 -12.42 8.59 -7.40
N ALA A 88 -13.15 9.13 -8.39
CA ALA A 88 -14.27 8.42 -8.99
C ALA A 88 -13.83 7.16 -9.75
N ILE A 89 -12.71 7.20 -10.47
CA ILE A 89 -12.13 6.04 -11.16
C ILE A 89 -11.70 4.98 -10.13
N LEU A 90 -10.96 5.37 -9.09
CA LEU A 90 -10.51 4.48 -8.02
C LEU A 90 -11.69 3.92 -7.22
N GLY A 91 -12.71 4.72 -6.95
CA GLY A 91 -13.94 4.27 -6.29
C GLY A 91 -14.70 3.22 -7.10
N THR A 92 -14.73 3.36 -8.43
CA THR A 92 -15.45 2.45 -9.33
C THR A 92 -14.71 1.14 -9.55
N LEU A 93 -13.41 1.19 -9.81
CA LEU A 93 -12.60 0.03 -10.23
C LEU A 93 -11.77 -0.57 -9.09
N GLY A 94 -11.39 0.25 -8.12
CA GLY A 94 -10.34 -0.08 -7.17
C GLY A 94 -8.95 -0.11 -7.82
N PRO A 95 -7.87 -0.21 -7.02
CA PRO A 95 -6.50 -0.14 -7.54
C PRO A 95 -6.15 -1.31 -8.45
N GLU A 96 -6.57 -2.52 -8.10
CA GLU A 96 -6.32 -3.74 -8.90
C GLU A 96 -7.15 -3.79 -10.17
N GLY A 97 -8.44 -3.42 -10.08
CA GLY A 97 -9.34 -3.36 -11.23
C GLY A 97 -8.88 -2.33 -12.25
N LEU A 98 -8.39 -1.18 -11.78
CA LEU A 98 -7.80 -0.14 -12.62
C LEU A 98 -6.55 -0.64 -13.33
N GLY A 99 -5.61 -1.25 -12.59
CA GLY A 99 -4.40 -1.84 -13.17
C GLY A 99 -4.71 -2.85 -14.26
N ARG A 100 -5.67 -3.73 -14.01
CA ARG A 100 -6.13 -4.72 -14.99
C ARG A 100 -6.77 -4.06 -16.22
N ALA A 101 -7.66 -3.09 -16.03
CA ALA A 101 -8.31 -2.38 -17.11
C ALA A 101 -7.30 -1.67 -18.03
N ILE A 102 -6.28 -1.04 -17.45
CA ILE A 102 -5.21 -0.38 -18.20
C ILE A 102 -4.37 -1.41 -18.96
N ALA A 103 -3.95 -2.50 -18.32
CA ALA A 103 -3.13 -3.54 -18.95
C ALA A 103 -3.85 -4.20 -20.15
N LEU A 104 -5.16 -4.43 -20.03
CA LEU A 104 -6.00 -5.03 -21.09
C LEU A 104 -6.47 -4.03 -22.14
N GLY A 105 -6.26 -2.72 -21.95
CA GLY A 105 -6.80 -1.71 -22.86
C GLY A 105 -8.30 -1.46 -22.69
N ASP A 106 -8.91 -1.88 -21.56
CA ASP A 106 -10.36 -1.79 -21.31
C ASP A 106 -10.77 -0.38 -20.84
N TRP A 107 -10.83 0.54 -21.80
CA TRP A 107 -11.33 1.90 -21.56
C TRP A 107 -12.84 1.92 -21.24
N ALA A 108 -13.61 0.88 -21.62
CA ALA A 108 -15.02 0.81 -21.34
C ALA A 108 -15.30 0.68 -19.83
N SER A 109 -14.48 -0.06 -19.10
CA SER A 109 -14.54 -0.14 -17.64
C SER A 109 -14.16 1.20 -17.00
N VAL A 110 -13.14 1.90 -17.49
CA VAL A 110 -12.74 3.22 -16.97
C VAL A 110 -13.84 4.26 -17.19
N ARG A 111 -14.56 4.21 -18.32
CA ARG A 111 -15.69 5.09 -18.63
C ARG A 111 -16.86 4.98 -17.65
N LYS A 112 -16.99 3.88 -16.91
CA LYS A 112 -18.06 3.72 -15.90
C LYS A 112 -17.92 4.69 -14.72
N ALA A 113 -16.73 5.24 -14.52
CA ALA A 113 -16.50 6.22 -13.46
C ALA A 113 -17.19 7.55 -13.77
N GLN A 114 -17.77 8.16 -12.74
CA GLN A 114 -18.47 9.44 -12.87
C GLN A 114 -17.51 10.54 -13.36
N GLY A 115 -17.94 11.31 -14.36
CA GLY A 115 -17.14 12.39 -14.95
C GLY A 115 -16.13 11.92 -16.01
N VAL A 116 -16.13 10.64 -16.37
CA VAL A 116 -15.23 10.09 -17.39
C VAL A 116 -15.96 9.84 -18.71
N GLY A 117 -15.68 10.68 -19.71
CA GLY A 117 -16.18 10.48 -21.07
C GLY A 117 -15.34 9.49 -21.88
N PRO A 118 -15.84 9.03 -23.06
CA PRO A 118 -15.12 8.04 -23.88
C PRO A 118 -13.70 8.47 -24.26
N LYS A 119 -13.52 9.73 -24.67
CA LYS A 119 -12.21 10.28 -25.07
C LYS A 119 -11.23 10.31 -23.91
N LEU A 120 -11.71 10.67 -22.71
CA LEU A 120 -10.88 10.71 -21.51
C LEU A 120 -10.49 9.29 -21.06
N ALA A 121 -11.43 8.34 -21.08
CA ALA A 121 -11.16 6.94 -20.76
C ALA A 121 -10.09 6.32 -21.67
N GLN A 122 -10.19 6.55 -22.99
CA GLN A 122 -9.19 6.09 -23.95
C GLN A 122 -7.81 6.71 -23.69
N ARG A 123 -7.75 8.02 -23.41
CA ARG A 123 -6.53 8.72 -23.08
C ARG A 123 -5.88 8.15 -21.82
N VAL A 124 -6.64 7.97 -20.73
CA VAL A 124 -6.16 7.37 -19.47
C VAL A 124 -5.51 6.02 -19.72
N VAL A 125 -6.20 5.13 -20.45
CA VAL A 125 -5.68 3.79 -20.74
C VAL A 125 -4.41 3.87 -21.60
N LEU A 126 -4.39 4.71 -22.62
CA LEU A 126 -3.24 4.83 -23.53
C LEU A 126 -2.00 5.39 -22.82
N GLU A 127 -2.16 6.49 -22.06
CA GLU A 127 -1.04 7.16 -21.40
C GLU A 127 -0.47 6.38 -20.19
N LEU A 128 -1.32 5.54 -19.53
CA LEU A 128 -0.90 4.80 -18.36
C LEU A 128 -0.50 3.35 -18.65
N LYS A 129 -0.68 2.85 -19.87
CA LYS A 129 -0.40 1.46 -20.23
C LYS A 129 1.04 1.03 -19.88
N ASP A 130 2.01 1.87 -20.20
CA ASP A 130 3.42 1.57 -19.97
C ASP A 130 3.84 1.77 -18.49
N LYS A 131 3.05 2.53 -17.72
CA LYS A 131 3.31 2.82 -16.29
C LYS A 131 2.62 1.83 -15.36
N ALA A 132 1.57 1.16 -15.80
CA ALA A 132 0.78 0.24 -14.99
C ALA A 132 1.61 -0.92 -14.40
N PRO A 133 2.52 -1.59 -15.12
CA PRO A 133 3.29 -2.70 -14.57
C PRO A 133 4.16 -2.30 -13.38
N SER A 134 4.78 -1.11 -13.42
CA SER A 134 5.64 -0.62 -12.33
C SER A 134 4.85 -0.32 -11.06
N VAL A 135 3.64 0.21 -11.18
CA VAL A 135 2.77 0.51 -10.05
C VAL A 135 2.18 -0.77 -9.45
N MET A 136 1.81 -1.73 -10.29
CA MET A 136 1.32 -3.03 -9.83
C MET A 136 2.41 -3.81 -9.08
N ALA A 137 3.66 -3.77 -9.56
CA ALA A 137 4.80 -4.36 -8.87
C ALA A 137 5.05 -3.69 -7.50
N LEU A 138 4.94 -2.36 -7.42
CA LEU A 138 5.05 -1.63 -6.15
C LEU A 138 3.94 -2.04 -5.17
N GLY A 139 2.71 -2.24 -5.65
CA GLY A 139 1.60 -2.71 -4.83
C GLY A 139 1.86 -4.08 -4.20
N ALA A 140 2.42 -5.01 -4.93
CA ALA A 140 2.79 -6.32 -4.42
C ALA A 140 3.86 -6.25 -3.31
N MET A 141 4.80 -5.30 -3.40
CA MET A 141 5.83 -5.09 -2.37
C MET A 141 5.27 -4.41 -1.11
N LEU A 142 4.23 -3.58 -1.23
CA LEU A 142 3.67 -2.78 -0.14
C LEU A 142 2.55 -3.47 0.64
N THR A 143 1.99 -4.57 0.14
CA THR A 143 0.99 -5.39 0.86
C THR A 143 1.61 -6.16 2.04
N VAL A 144 2.92 -6.18 2.18
CA VAL A 144 3.65 -6.86 3.27
C VAL A 144 3.67 -6.04 4.57
N ASP A 145 3.32 -4.75 4.54
CA ASP A 145 3.43 -3.85 5.71
C ASP A 145 2.08 -3.29 6.19
N MET A 146 1.11 -4.17 6.41
CA MET A 146 -0.12 -3.83 7.16
C MET A 146 0.06 -4.05 8.66
N GLY A 147 1.19 -3.60 9.20
CA GLY A 147 1.35 -3.41 10.64
C GLY A 147 0.50 -2.22 11.08
N VAL A 148 -0.54 -2.48 11.86
CA VAL A 148 -1.30 -1.44 12.57
C VAL A 148 -0.29 -0.68 13.44
N PRO A 149 -0.06 0.64 13.24
CA PRO A 149 0.81 1.37 14.15
C PRO A 149 0.10 1.44 15.51
N MET A 150 0.71 0.85 16.51
CA MET A 150 0.36 1.11 17.90
C MET A 150 0.54 2.62 18.13
N ILE A 151 -0.55 3.31 18.37
CA ILE A 151 -0.52 4.67 18.92
C ILE A 151 -0.21 4.48 20.40
N GLU A 152 1.04 4.66 20.79
CA GLU A 152 1.39 4.92 22.19
C GLU A 152 0.76 6.28 22.55
N GLY A 153 -0.42 6.22 23.12
CA GLY A 153 -1.15 7.34 23.68
C GLY A 153 -1.44 7.04 25.13
N ASP A 154 -0.74 7.71 26.00
CA ASP A 154 -1.02 7.79 27.43
C ASP A 154 -2.49 8.27 27.62
N SER A 155 -3.35 7.38 28.06
CA SER A 155 -4.70 7.69 28.54
C SER A 155 -5.22 6.56 29.44
N PRO A 156 -5.89 6.89 30.55
CA PRO A 156 -6.19 5.95 31.62
C PRO A 156 -7.13 4.83 31.17
N VAL A 157 -6.75 3.62 31.54
CA VAL A 157 -7.43 2.36 31.32
C VAL A 157 -8.83 2.40 31.95
N VAL A 158 -9.87 2.27 31.13
CA VAL A 158 -11.15 1.74 31.58
C VAL A 158 -11.26 0.33 31.03
N GLU A 159 -11.06 -0.64 31.90
CA GLU A 159 -11.24 -2.06 31.60
C GLU A 159 -12.68 -2.34 31.19
N THR A 160 -12.87 -2.69 29.93
CA THR A 160 -14.07 -3.42 29.51
C THR A 160 -13.60 -4.75 28.94
N THR A 161 -13.73 -5.78 29.71
CA THR A 161 -13.41 -7.17 29.39
C THR A 161 -14.36 -7.69 28.30
N VAL A 162 -13.83 -7.84 27.08
CA VAL A 162 -14.37 -8.74 26.06
C VAL A 162 -13.23 -9.68 25.67
N PRO A 163 -13.40 -11.01 25.72
CA PRO A 163 -12.29 -11.92 25.42
C PRO A 163 -11.98 -11.88 23.92
N ALA A 164 -10.91 -11.15 23.57
CA ALA A 164 -10.31 -11.22 22.25
C ALA A 164 -9.47 -12.48 22.18
N ALA A 165 -9.71 -13.31 21.17
CA ALA A 165 -8.81 -14.42 20.83
C ALA A 165 -7.39 -13.88 20.56
N PRO A 166 -6.34 -14.57 21.02
CA PRO A 166 -4.97 -14.11 20.85
C PRO A 166 -4.63 -14.02 19.35
N PRO A 167 -3.88 -12.98 18.92
CA PRO A 167 -3.38 -12.93 17.56
C PRO A 167 -2.49 -14.15 17.33
N ALA A 168 -2.79 -14.92 16.29
CA ALA A 168 -1.97 -16.06 15.90
C ALA A 168 -0.54 -15.57 15.64
N ALA A 169 0.43 -16.09 16.41
CA ALA A 169 1.84 -15.85 16.15
C ALA A 169 2.15 -16.24 14.70
N PRO A 170 3.00 -15.47 13.98
CA PRO A 170 3.37 -15.83 12.63
C PRO A 170 3.92 -17.26 12.62
N SER A 171 3.36 -18.11 11.77
CA SER A 171 3.78 -19.51 11.68
C SER A 171 5.27 -19.57 11.32
N ASP A 172 6.02 -20.54 11.88
CA ASP A 172 7.45 -20.73 11.60
C ASP A 172 7.74 -20.79 10.09
N ALA A 173 6.79 -21.29 9.28
CA ALA A 173 6.86 -21.29 7.83
C ALA A 173 6.86 -19.87 7.23
N MET A 174 6.13 -18.95 7.82
CA MET A 174 6.04 -17.55 7.37
C MET A 174 7.30 -16.75 7.71
N LEU A 175 7.89 -17.03 8.87
CA LEU A 175 9.18 -16.47 9.31
C LEU A 175 10.32 -17.00 8.43
N ALA A 176 10.32 -18.29 8.10
CA ALA A 176 11.30 -18.91 7.22
C ALA A 176 11.23 -18.37 5.79
N ALA A 177 10.02 -18.19 5.24
CA ALA A 177 9.83 -17.59 3.91
C ALA A 177 10.34 -16.14 3.85
N ARG A 178 10.10 -15.36 4.91
CA ARG A 178 10.58 -13.98 5.03
C ARG A 178 12.11 -13.93 5.11
N ALA A 179 12.71 -14.78 5.93
CA ALA A 179 14.17 -14.88 6.06
C ALA A 179 14.84 -15.25 4.73
N THR A 180 14.22 -16.14 3.94
CA THR A 180 14.69 -16.53 2.61
C THR A 180 14.65 -15.37 1.62
N SER A 181 13.54 -14.63 1.56
CA SER A 181 13.38 -13.45 0.70
C SER A 181 14.39 -12.35 1.01
N ASP A 182 14.60 -12.06 2.30
CA ASP A 182 15.54 -11.05 2.77
C ASP A 182 17.00 -11.46 2.45
N ALA A 183 17.32 -12.74 2.59
CA ALA A 183 18.66 -13.27 2.28
C ALA A 183 18.97 -13.20 0.78
N LEU A 184 18.02 -13.53 -0.08
CA LEU A 184 18.15 -13.38 -1.54
C LEU A 184 18.36 -11.94 -1.96
N SER A 185 17.60 -11.03 -1.38
CA SER A 185 17.71 -9.59 -1.63
C SER A 185 19.09 -9.05 -1.21
N ALA A 186 19.59 -9.46 -0.05
CA ALA A 186 20.91 -9.06 0.44
C ALA A 186 22.05 -9.55 -0.46
N LEU A 187 22.01 -10.82 -0.89
CA LEU A 187 23.04 -11.39 -1.79
C LEU A 187 23.00 -10.77 -3.18
N SER A 188 21.81 -10.46 -3.70
CA SER A 188 21.67 -9.75 -4.97
C SER A 188 22.26 -8.33 -4.90
N ASN A 189 22.06 -7.61 -3.77
CA ASN A 189 22.67 -6.30 -3.53
C ASN A 189 24.19 -6.36 -3.37
N LEU A 190 24.75 -7.48 -2.94
CA LEU A 190 26.18 -7.74 -2.88
C LEU A 190 26.80 -8.12 -4.24
N GLY A 191 25.98 -8.21 -5.30
CA GLY A 191 26.44 -8.46 -6.66
C GLY A 191 26.52 -9.93 -7.08
N TYR A 192 26.00 -10.87 -6.29
CA TYR A 192 25.92 -12.27 -6.68
C TYR A 192 24.80 -12.50 -7.71
N ALA A 193 25.01 -13.42 -8.65
CA ALA A 193 23.99 -13.79 -9.62
C ALA A 193 22.76 -14.39 -8.91
N ALA A 194 21.56 -14.07 -9.39
CA ALA A 194 20.32 -14.53 -8.75
C ALA A 194 20.21 -16.06 -8.62
N SER A 195 20.77 -16.81 -9.59
CA SER A 195 20.82 -18.28 -9.55
C SER A 195 21.77 -18.81 -8.48
N GLU A 196 22.94 -18.19 -8.30
CA GLU A 196 23.94 -18.57 -7.30
C GLU A 196 23.43 -18.23 -5.89
N ALA A 197 22.84 -17.05 -5.72
CA ALA A 197 22.22 -16.64 -4.47
C ALA A 197 21.09 -17.59 -4.06
N ALA A 198 20.22 -17.96 -4.99
CA ALA A 198 19.11 -18.88 -4.74
C ALA A 198 19.60 -20.28 -4.33
N GLN A 199 20.62 -20.80 -4.99
CA GLN A 199 21.20 -22.09 -4.66
C GLN A 199 21.86 -22.09 -3.27
N ALA A 200 22.66 -21.07 -2.97
CA ALA A 200 23.33 -20.93 -1.69
C ALA A 200 22.36 -20.76 -0.50
N VAL A 201 21.30 -19.96 -0.69
CA VAL A 201 20.26 -19.77 0.33
C VAL A 201 19.46 -21.07 0.54
N ALA A 202 19.10 -21.78 -0.53
CA ALA A 202 18.40 -23.08 -0.42
C ALA A 202 19.24 -24.12 0.31
N GLU A 203 20.55 -24.22 0.01
CA GLU A 203 21.47 -25.14 0.67
C GLU A 203 21.70 -24.76 2.15
N ALA A 204 21.83 -23.48 2.45
CA ALA A 204 21.96 -22.99 3.82
C ALA A 204 20.71 -23.31 4.66
N GLN A 205 19.52 -23.11 4.08
CA GLN A 205 18.24 -23.40 4.71
C GLN A 205 17.99 -24.91 4.92
N ALA A 206 18.46 -25.74 3.99
CA ALA A 206 18.38 -27.19 4.13
C ALA A 206 19.24 -27.72 5.29
N ARG A 207 20.34 -27.05 5.60
CA ARG A 207 21.22 -27.39 6.73
C ARG A 207 20.68 -26.93 8.09
N GLU A 208 20.00 -25.78 8.10
CA GLU A 208 19.46 -25.16 9.29
C GLU A 208 18.05 -24.58 9.03
N PRO A 209 16.97 -25.34 9.23
CA PRO A 209 15.59 -24.96 8.79
C PRO A 209 14.95 -23.76 9.51
N HIS A 210 15.46 -23.35 10.67
CA HIS A 210 14.85 -22.30 11.52
C HIS A 210 15.77 -21.11 11.78
N VAL A 211 16.66 -20.79 10.84
CA VAL A 211 17.66 -19.74 11.01
C VAL A 211 17.08 -18.36 10.68
N GLN A 212 17.36 -17.38 11.55
CA GLN A 212 17.02 -15.99 11.33
C GLN A 212 17.83 -15.38 10.15
N THR A 213 17.27 -14.38 9.47
CA THR A 213 17.85 -13.70 8.28
C THR A 213 19.37 -13.44 8.38
N PRO A 214 19.94 -12.86 9.48
CA PRO A 214 21.38 -12.57 9.54
C PRO A 214 22.28 -13.82 9.56
N ALA A 215 21.80 -14.92 10.12
CA ALA A 215 22.57 -16.16 10.16
C ALA A 215 22.46 -16.90 8.81
N LEU A 216 21.30 -16.85 8.15
CA LEU A 216 21.08 -17.40 6.81
C LEU A 216 21.98 -16.72 5.78
N ILE A 217 22.08 -15.38 5.81
CA ILE A 217 22.98 -14.61 4.94
C ILE A 217 24.44 -15.03 5.15
N ARG A 218 24.89 -15.13 6.40
CA ARG A 218 26.25 -15.57 6.72
C ARG A 218 26.55 -16.99 6.25
N ALA A 219 25.59 -17.91 6.39
CA ALA A 219 25.74 -19.29 5.93
C ALA A 219 25.81 -19.36 4.38
N ALA A 220 24.96 -18.62 3.69
CA ALA A 220 24.98 -18.54 2.23
C ALA A 220 26.27 -17.91 1.70
N LEU A 221 26.78 -16.85 2.32
CA LEU A 221 28.07 -16.24 1.96
C LEU A 221 29.27 -17.19 2.14
N ARG A 222 29.24 -18.05 3.16
CA ARG A 222 30.29 -19.08 3.33
C ARG A 222 30.25 -20.14 2.22
N LEU A 223 29.06 -20.44 1.67
CA LEU A 223 28.93 -21.37 0.55
C LEU A 223 29.37 -20.74 -0.78
N LEU A 224 29.22 -19.42 -0.92
CA LEU A 224 29.62 -18.65 -2.10
C LEU A 224 31.09 -18.20 -2.06
N ALA A 225 31.75 -18.30 -0.90
CA ALA A 225 33.18 -18.00 -0.80
C ALA A 225 33.99 -18.98 -1.63
N PRO A 226 34.96 -18.52 -2.44
CA PRO A 226 35.83 -19.41 -3.20
C PRO A 226 36.58 -20.33 -2.21
N LYS A 227 36.54 -21.64 -2.47
CA LYS A 227 37.41 -22.61 -1.75
C LYS A 227 38.82 -22.38 -2.21
N GLU A 228 39.70 -21.87 -1.32
CA GLU A 228 41.16 -21.93 -1.51
C GLU A 228 41.64 -23.39 -1.54
#